data_99c8663d0e09af5fa97d409a9a7713e2
#
_entry.id   99c8663d0e09af5fa97d409a9a7713e2
#
_cell.length_a   1.000
_cell.length_b   1.000
_cell.length_c   1.000
_cell.angle_alpha   90.00
_cell.angle_beta   90.00
_cell.angle_gamma   90.00
#
_symmetry.space_group_name_H-M   'P 1'
#
loop_
_entity.id
_entity.type
_entity.pdbx_description
1 polymer ?
#
loop_
_entity_poly.entity_id
_entity_poly.type
_entity_poly.pdbx_seq_one_letter_code
_entity_poly.pdbx_strand_id
1 'polypeptide(L)'
;NIDNSINSGQVFLWEKNGNDWYGINGQDILKINKNGIIKSLLNSKTNFFRKNDNMQEIIKSISKDEIVKKSVKQYVGLRIFKQDPFQCMISFIISSNSNIQKIKSSLEKISKKFGTKVKIQNKEFFLFPKPEKLANASIEEIKKCGVGYRAPFIKQASKMIVLKKINFKYLEKCDYQEAKKKICVIPGIGNKVADCILLFSLNKLEAFPLDTWMIKILEKYY
;
A
#
# COMPACT_ATOMS: atom_id res chain seq x y z
N ASN A 1 -7.24 7.20 -15.19
CA ASN A 1 -6.11 6.50 -15.80
C ASN A 1 -5.45 5.55 -14.78
N ILE A 2 -5.50 4.25 -15.06
CA ILE A 2 -4.99 3.20 -14.19
C ILE A 2 -3.47 3.24 -14.06
N ASP A 3 -2.76 3.50 -15.16
CA ASP A 3 -1.30 3.60 -15.16
C ASP A 3 -0.83 4.68 -14.18
N ASN A 4 -1.47 5.85 -14.16
CA ASN A 4 -1.15 6.91 -13.22
C ASN A 4 -1.36 6.48 -11.77
N SER A 5 -2.44 5.76 -11.48
CA SER A 5 -2.75 5.33 -10.11
C SER A 5 -1.78 4.24 -9.61
N ILE A 6 -1.43 3.27 -10.46
CA ILE A 6 -0.50 2.18 -10.08
C ILE A 6 0.92 2.72 -9.93
N ASN A 7 1.34 3.64 -10.80
CA ASN A 7 2.70 4.20 -10.79
C ASN A 7 2.86 5.40 -9.84
N SER A 8 1.84 5.76 -9.07
CA SER A 8 1.88 6.91 -8.14
C SER A 8 2.68 6.69 -6.85
N GLY A 9 3.25 5.50 -6.63
CA GLY A 9 3.97 5.18 -5.41
C GLY A 9 3.10 4.71 -4.24
N GLN A 10 1.82 4.43 -4.47
CA GLN A 10 0.92 3.86 -3.47
C GLN A 10 1.09 2.34 -3.33
N VAL A 11 1.39 1.66 -4.43
CA VAL A 11 1.46 0.19 -4.52
C VAL A 11 2.75 -0.24 -5.21
N PHE A 12 3.25 -1.43 -4.90
CA PHE A 12 4.57 -1.88 -5.37
C PHE A 12 4.56 -3.28 -5.99
N LEU A 13 3.61 -4.14 -5.65
CA LEU A 13 3.49 -5.51 -6.20
C LEU A 13 2.49 -5.56 -7.35
N TRP A 14 2.73 -4.70 -8.35
CA TRP A 14 1.93 -4.63 -9.58
C TRP A 14 2.85 -4.72 -10.79
N GLU A 15 2.42 -5.51 -11.78
CA GLU A 15 3.13 -5.66 -13.06
C GLU A 15 2.17 -5.58 -14.23
N LYS A 16 2.65 -5.02 -15.34
CA LYS A 16 1.94 -4.97 -16.61
C LYS A 16 2.36 -6.16 -17.45
N ASN A 17 1.39 -6.89 -18.00
CA ASN A 17 1.63 -7.99 -18.91
C ASN A 17 0.70 -7.83 -20.12
N GLY A 18 1.27 -7.45 -21.25
CA GLY A 18 0.52 -6.99 -22.40
C GLY A 18 -0.32 -5.75 -22.04
N ASN A 19 -1.62 -5.84 -22.27
CA ASN A 19 -2.56 -4.77 -21.97
C ASN A 19 -3.20 -4.86 -20.57
N ASP A 20 -2.84 -5.87 -19.79
CA ASP A 20 -3.44 -6.13 -18.48
C ASP A 20 -2.45 -5.83 -17.35
N TRP A 21 -2.96 -5.28 -16.23
CA TRP A 21 -2.24 -5.17 -15.00
C TRP A 21 -2.60 -6.32 -14.06
N TYR A 22 -1.59 -6.87 -13.39
CA TYR A 22 -1.74 -7.86 -12.33
C TYR A 22 -1.11 -7.34 -11.05
N GLY A 23 -1.82 -7.45 -9.94
CA GLY A 23 -1.35 -6.98 -8.65
C GLY A 23 -1.66 -7.95 -7.51
N ILE A 24 -0.74 -8.03 -6.55
CA ILE A 24 -0.96 -8.76 -5.31
C ILE A 24 -1.52 -7.80 -4.27
N ASN A 25 -2.61 -8.18 -3.62
CA ASN A 25 -3.23 -7.45 -2.52
C ASN A 25 -3.55 -8.42 -1.37
N GLY A 26 -2.60 -8.59 -0.47
CA GLY A 26 -2.67 -9.55 0.61
C GLY A 26 -2.76 -10.98 0.09
N GLN A 27 -3.89 -11.63 0.37
CA GLN A 27 -4.18 -13.00 -0.05
C GLN A 27 -4.97 -13.06 -1.38
N ASP A 28 -4.96 -11.99 -2.17
CA ASP A 28 -5.67 -11.93 -3.44
C ASP A 28 -4.77 -11.49 -4.59
N ILE A 29 -5.19 -11.85 -5.80
CA ILE A 29 -4.59 -11.42 -7.06
C ILE A 29 -5.64 -10.62 -7.80
N LEU A 30 -5.32 -9.37 -8.11
CA LEU A 30 -6.18 -8.47 -8.84
C LEU A 30 -5.70 -8.35 -10.29
N LYS A 31 -6.63 -8.50 -11.22
CA LYS A 31 -6.38 -8.26 -12.64
C LYS A 31 -7.18 -7.06 -13.10
N ILE A 32 -6.55 -6.13 -13.83
CA ILE A 32 -7.20 -5.01 -14.50
C ILE A 32 -6.93 -5.14 -15.99
N ASN A 33 -7.97 -5.23 -16.77
CA ASN A 33 -7.83 -5.26 -18.22
C ASN A 33 -7.69 -3.85 -18.83
N LYS A 34 -7.41 -3.79 -20.13
CA LYS A 34 -7.30 -2.53 -20.90
C LYS A 34 -8.52 -1.61 -20.80
N ASN A 35 -9.70 -2.15 -20.53
CA ASN A 35 -10.94 -1.40 -20.38
C ASN A 35 -11.20 -0.93 -18.94
N GLY A 36 -10.25 -1.16 -18.01
CA GLY A 36 -10.40 -0.81 -16.61
C GLY A 36 -11.30 -1.76 -15.81
N ILE A 37 -11.68 -2.92 -16.38
CA ILE A 37 -12.46 -3.93 -15.67
C ILE A 37 -11.54 -4.64 -14.69
N ILE A 38 -11.94 -4.64 -13.43
CA ILE A 38 -11.20 -5.19 -12.32
C ILE A 38 -11.81 -6.52 -11.94
N LYS A 39 -10.98 -7.54 -11.82
CA LYS A 39 -11.37 -8.87 -11.33
C LYS A 39 -10.42 -9.31 -10.21
N SER A 40 -10.97 -9.82 -9.12
CA SER A 40 -10.24 -10.67 -8.19
C SER A 40 -10.14 -12.05 -8.81
N LEU A 41 -8.94 -12.63 -8.84
CA LEU A 41 -8.72 -13.97 -9.39
C LEU A 41 -8.90 -15.07 -8.33
N LEU A 42 -9.00 -14.69 -7.04
CA LEU A 42 -9.27 -15.61 -5.92
C LEU A 42 -10.61 -15.31 -5.23
N ASN A 43 -11.52 -14.62 -5.93
CA ASN A 43 -12.90 -14.32 -5.50
C ASN A 43 -13.01 -13.51 -4.21
N SER A 44 -12.03 -12.64 -3.88
CA SER A 44 -12.16 -11.74 -2.75
C SER A 44 -13.14 -10.59 -3.05
N LYS A 45 -13.85 -10.13 -2.01
CA LYS A 45 -14.76 -8.98 -2.09
C LYS A 45 -14.04 -7.67 -1.71
N THR A 46 -12.85 -7.42 -2.24
CA THR A 46 -12.12 -6.19 -1.92
C THR A 46 -12.62 -5.00 -2.74
N ASN A 47 -12.79 -3.85 -2.10
CA ASN A 47 -13.04 -2.57 -2.78
C ASN A 47 -11.73 -1.79 -2.99
N PHE A 48 -10.71 -2.46 -3.50
CA PHE A 48 -9.36 -1.92 -3.70
C PHE A 48 -9.36 -0.57 -4.44
N PHE A 49 -10.21 -0.40 -5.43
CA PHE A 49 -10.28 0.80 -6.28
C PHE A 49 -11.27 1.84 -5.78
N ARG A 50 -11.86 1.66 -4.59
CA ARG A 50 -12.81 2.62 -4.02
C ARG A 50 -13.89 3.04 -5.03
N LYS A 51 -14.55 2.05 -5.64
CA LYS A 51 -15.53 2.27 -6.73
C LYS A 51 -16.73 3.13 -6.29
N ASN A 52 -17.00 3.17 -4.99
CA ASN A 52 -18.12 3.92 -4.42
C ASN A 52 -17.80 5.41 -4.21
N ASP A 53 -16.54 5.84 -4.39
CA ASP A 53 -16.19 7.24 -4.27
C ASP A 53 -16.80 8.05 -5.42
N ASN A 54 -17.53 9.12 -5.09
CA ASN A 54 -18.02 10.06 -6.07
C ASN A 54 -16.90 10.98 -6.56
N MET A 55 -16.20 10.55 -7.60
CA MET A 55 -15.05 11.28 -8.13
C MET A 55 -15.40 12.65 -8.68
N GLN A 56 -16.62 12.88 -9.15
CA GLN A 56 -17.02 14.19 -9.65
C GLN A 56 -17.10 15.21 -8.52
N GLU A 57 -17.72 14.85 -7.40
CA GLU A 57 -17.77 15.69 -6.21
C GLU A 57 -16.39 15.93 -5.60
N ILE A 58 -15.56 14.88 -5.49
CA ILE A 58 -14.19 15.01 -5.00
C ILE A 58 -13.39 15.99 -5.87
N ILE A 59 -13.39 15.81 -7.19
CA ILE A 59 -12.69 16.69 -8.13
C ILE A 59 -13.20 18.12 -8.01
N LYS A 60 -14.52 18.33 -7.94
CA LYS A 60 -15.12 19.67 -7.76
C LYS A 60 -14.64 20.32 -6.45
N SER A 61 -14.57 19.54 -5.37
CA SER A 61 -14.14 20.03 -4.07
C SER A 61 -12.68 20.47 -4.04
N ILE A 62 -11.76 19.62 -4.56
CA ILE A 62 -10.31 19.88 -4.51
C ILE A 62 -9.85 20.87 -5.60
N SER A 63 -10.60 21.06 -6.67
CA SER A 63 -10.26 21.98 -7.78
C SER A 63 -10.52 23.47 -7.47
N LYS A 64 -10.81 23.81 -6.21
CA LYS A 64 -10.88 25.21 -5.76
C LYS A 64 -9.50 25.86 -5.73
N ASP A 65 -8.47 25.08 -5.49
CA ASP A 65 -7.06 25.50 -5.57
C ASP A 65 -6.55 25.37 -7.00
N GLU A 66 -5.90 26.42 -7.55
CA GLU A 66 -5.46 26.47 -8.95
C GLU A 66 -4.32 25.49 -9.24
N ILE A 67 -3.44 25.18 -8.28
CA ILE A 67 -2.35 24.21 -8.43
C ILE A 67 -2.94 22.80 -8.51
N VAL A 68 -3.85 22.50 -7.58
CA VAL A 68 -4.56 21.22 -7.57
C VAL A 68 -5.41 21.05 -8.82
N LYS A 69 -6.10 22.10 -9.28
CA LYS A 69 -6.90 22.09 -10.51
C LYS A 69 -6.07 21.75 -11.75
N LYS A 70 -4.86 22.32 -11.88
CA LYS A 70 -3.91 21.95 -12.95
C LYS A 70 -3.49 20.50 -12.86
N SER A 71 -3.16 20.03 -11.66
CA SER A 71 -2.77 18.64 -11.40
C SER A 71 -3.88 17.65 -11.73
N VAL A 72 -5.13 17.95 -11.35
CA VAL A 72 -6.30 17.12 -11.68
C VAL A 72 -6.50 17.00 -13.19
N LYS A 73 -6.31 18.07 -13.96
CA LYS A 73 -6.39 18.05 -15.44
C LYS A 73 -5.31 17.18 -16.05
N GLN A 74 -4.09 17.19 -15.48
CA GLN A 74 -2.96 16.40 -15.97
C GLN A 74 -3.09 14.91 -15.62
N TYR A 75 -3.60 14.59 -14.42
CA TYR A 75 -3.69 13.24 -13.90
C TYR A 75 -5.13 12.73 -13.80
N VAL A 76 -5.92 12.95 -14.84
CA VAL A 76 -7.31 12.50 -14.89
C VAL A 76 -7.44 11.02 -14.58
N GLY A 77 -8.32 10.68 -13.62
CA GLY A 77 -8.59 9.31 -13.21
C GLY A 77 -7.59 8.72 -12.22
N LEU A 78 -6.69 9.54 -11.64
CA LEU A 78 -5.91 9.13 -10.48
C LEU A 78 -6.84 8.81 -9.31
N ARG A 79 -6.59 7.69 -8.61
CA ARG A 79 -7.38 7.25 -7.45
C ARG A 79 -6.47 6.85 -6.30
N ILE A 80 -6.94 7.06 -5.09
CA ILE A 80 -6.38 6.47 -3.87
C ILE A 80 -6.89 5.03 -3.77
N PHE A 81 -6.00 4.09 -3.50
CA PHE A 81 -6.35 2.68 -3.34
C PHE A 81 -6.64 2.32 -1.88
N LYS A 82 -7.49 1.30 -1.68
CA LYS A 82 -7.68 0.65 -0.38
C LYS A 82 -7.00 -0.73 -0.41
N GLN A 83 -5.77 -0.77 0.07
CA GLN A 83 -4.89 -1.93 0.05
C GLN A 83 -5.17 -2.88 1.22
N ASP A 84 -4.65 -4.11 1.14
CA ASP A 84 -4.51 -4.98 2.31
C ASP A 84 -3.66 -4.27 3.39
N PRO A 85 -4.16 -4.14 4.64
CA PRO A 85 -3.48 -3.35 5.65
C PRO A 85 -2.11 -3.91 6.05
N PHE A 86 -1.94 -5.23 6.09
CA PHE A 86 -0.67 -5.82 6.47
C PHE A 86 0.37 -5.63 5.37
N GLN A 87 0.02 -5.91 4.11
CA GLN A 87 0.90 -5.65 2.97
C GLN A 87 1.28 -4.18 2.87
N CYS A 88 0.32 -3.27 3.03
CA CYS A 88 0.55 -1.83 3.03
C CYS A 88 1.54 -1.43 4.13
N MET A 89 1.35 -1.90 5.36
CA MET A 89 2.22 -1.61 6.49
C MET A 89 3.67 -2.06 6.22
N ILE A 90 3.88 -3.29 5.78
CA ILE A 90 5.23 -3.80 5.47
C ILE A 90 5.86 -3.02 4.32
N SER A 91 5.08 -2.69 3.29
CA SER A 91 5.54 -1.91 2.14
C SER A 91 6.07 -0.53 2.57
N PHE A 92 5.33 0.17 3.43
CA PHE A 92 5.73 1.50 3.89
C PHE A 92 6.83 1.48 4.97
N ILE A 93 6.96 0.43 5.77
CA ILE A 93 8.17 0.21 6.60
C ILE A 93 9.41 0.10 5.69
N ILE A 94 9.32 -0.65 4.58
CA ILE A 94 10.42 -0.80 3.62
C ILE A 94 10.70 0.51 2.87
N SER A 95 9.69 1.35 2.67
CA SER A 95 9.82 2.60 1.91
C SER A 95 10.68 3.67 2.60
N SER A 96 10.85 3.60 3.92
CA SER A 96 11.65 4.56 4.68
C SER A 96 13.10 4.61 4.16
N ASN A 97 13.57 5.78 3.70
CA ASN A 97 14.89 5.96 3.11
C ASN A 97 15.22 4.92 2.02
N SER A 98 14.33 4.77 1.04
CA SER A 98 14.42 3.80 -0.05
C SER A 98 13.89 4.39 -1.35
N ASN A 99 14.06 3.69 -2.47
CA ASN A 99 13.47 4.04 -3.75
C ASN A 99 12.48 2.97 -4.22
N ILE A 100 11.62 3.33 -5.17
CA ILE A 100 10.52 2.46 -5.64
C ILE A 100 11.03 1.11 -6.15
N GLN A 101 12.14 1.08 -6.91
CA GLN A 101 12.69 -0.16 -7.46
C GLN A 101 13.16 -1.11 -6.36
N LYS A 102 13.86 -0.57 -5.34
CA LYS A 102 14.33 -1.36 -4.20
C LYS A 102 13.17 -1.88 -3.35
N ILE A 103 12.15 -1.05 -3.12
CA ILE A 103 10.93 -1.46 -2.39
C ILE A 103 10.27 -2.61 -3.12
N LYS A 104 10.03 -2.49 -4.43
CA LYS A 104 9.42 -3.53 -5.27
C LYS A 104 10.21 -4.82 -5.20
N SER A 105 11.52 -4.78 -5.46
CA SER A 105 12.41 -5.95 -5.41
C SER A 105 12.39 -6.65 -4.04
N SER A 106 12.40 -5.87 -2.94
CA SER A 106 12.35 -6.44 -1.58
C SER A 106 11.01 -7.13 -1.30
N LEU A 107 9.89 -6.52 -1.70
CA LEU A 107 8.55 -7.09 -1.53
C LEU A 107 8.35 -8.36 -2.38
N GLU A 108 8.87 -8.39 -3.61
CA GLU A 108 8.86 -9.57 -4.46
C GLU A 108 9.63 -10.73 -3.81
N LYS A 109 10.82 -10.46 -3.24
CA LYS A 109 11.61 -11.46 -2.52
C LYS A 109 10.89 -11.97 -1.26
N ILE A 110 10.23 -11.07 -0.52
CA ILE A 110 9.41 -11.43 0.64
C ILE A 110 8.25 -12.34 0.20
N SER A 111 7.52 -11.98 -0.85
CA SER A 111 6.41 -12.79 -1.36
C SER A 111 6.89 -14.15 -1.87
N LYS A 112 7.99 -14.21 -2.61
CA LYS A 112 8.57 -15.48 -3.09
C LYS A 112 9.04 -16.38 -1.96
N LYS A 113 9.63 -15.81 -0.90
CA LYS A 113 10.22 -16.59 0.19
C LYS A 113 9.19 -17.03 1.23
N PHE A 114 8.26 -16.17 1.58
CA PHE A 114 7.36 -16.38 2.73
C PHE A 114 5.89 -16.49 2.33
N GLY A 115 5.55 -16.09 1.10
CA GLY A 115 4.18 -16.13 0.59
C GLY A 115 3.77 -17.50 0.06
N THR A 116 2.52 -17.59 -0.32
CA THR A 116 1.96 -18.81 -0.93
C THR A 116 2.06 -18.71 -2.45
N LYS A 117 2.65 -19.73 -3.09
CA LYS A 117 2.68 -19.85 -4.54
C LYS A 117 1.30 -20.27 -5.05
N VAL A 118 0.77 -19.55 -6.03
CA VAL A 118 -0.51 -19.84 -6.68
C VAL A 118 -0.30 -19.83 -8.19
N LYS A 119 -0.83 -20.82 -8.88
CA LYS A 119 -0.82 -20.89 -10.35
C LYS A 119 -2.24 -20.62 -10.87
N ILE A 120 -2.38 -19.60 -11.69
CA ILE A 120 -3.64 -19.23 -12.35
C ILE A 120 -3.39 -19.24 -13.85
N GLN A 121 -4.14 -20.12 -14.55
CA GLN A 121 -3.86 -20.43 -15.95
C GLN A 121 -2.38 -20.85 -16.09
N ASN A 122 -1.59 -20.24 -16.94
CA ASN A 122 -0.17 -20.60 -17.10
C ASN A 122 0.78 -19.62 -16.38
N LYS A 123 0.28 -18.80 -15.42
CA LYS A 123 1.08 -17.81 -14.69
C LYS A 123 1.23 -18.21 -13.22
N GLU A 124 2.44 -18.02 -12.70
CA GLU A 124 2.74 -18.20 -11.30
C GLU A 124 2.73 -16.86 -10.58
N PHE A 125 2.08 -16.84 -9.42
CA PHE A 125 2.01 -15.70 -8.52
C PHE A 125 2.45 -16.12 -7.12
N PHE A 126 3.00 -15.17 -6.37
CA PHE A 126 3.33 -15.35 -4.97
C PHE A 126 2.53 -14.34 -4.16
N LEU A 127 1.53 -14.83 -3.42
CA LEU A 127 0.72 -14.00 -2.54
C LEU A 127 1.59 -13.34 -1.46
N PHE A 128 1.15 -12.21 -0.94
CA PHE A 128 1.85 -11.59 0.17
C PHE A 128 1.77 -12.51 1.40
N PRO A 129 2.86 -12.69 2.19
CA PRO A 129 2.83 -13.60 3.33
C PRO A 129 1.82 -13.16 4.40
N LYS A 130 1.22 -14.13 5.09
CA LYS A 130 0.46 -13.87 6.31
C LYS A 130 1.38 -13.41 7.42
N PRO A 131 0.89 -12.59 8.40
CA PRO A 131 1.71 -12.07 9.49
C PRO A 131 2.51 -13.13 10.25
N GLU A 132 1.95 -14.32 10.45
CA GLU A 132 2.59 -15.44 11.15
C GLU A 132 3.91 -15.88 10.49
N LYS A 133 3.98 -15.84 9.16
CA LYS A 133 5.17 -16.24 8.42
C LYS A 133 6.35 -15.31 8.70
N LEU A 134 6.12 -14.00 8.72
CA LEU A 134 7.15 -13.01 9.01
C LEU A 134 7.45 -12.91 10.53
N ALA A 135 6.46 -13.12 11.38
CA ALA A 135 6.65 -13.15 12.83
C ALA A 135 7.56 -14.30 13.27
N ASN A 136 7.45 -15.47 12.63
CA ASN A 136 8.22 -16.66 12.95
C ASN A 136 9.56 -16.73 12.22
N ALA A 137 9.76 -15.97 11.14
CA ALA A 137 11.04 -15.93 10.42
C ALA A 137 12.16 -15.35 11.27
N SER A 138 13.40 -15.78 11.04
CA SER A 138 14.58 -15.15 11.64
C SER A 138 14.82 -13.76 11.02
N ILE A 139 15.49 -12.86 11.74
CA ILE A 139 15.89 -11.55 11.23
C ILE A 139 16.77 -11.72 9.99
N GLU A 140 17.68 -12.68 10.00
CA GLU A 140 18.59 -12.94 8.88
C GLU A 140 17.84 -13.41 7.62
N GLU A 141 16.81 -14.23 7.79
CA GLU A 141 15.97 -14.64 6.66
C GLU A 141 15.23 -13.45 6.03
N ILE A 142 14.73 -12.52 6.85
CA ILE A 142 14.05 -11.30 6.36
C ILE A 142 15.08 -10.37 5.72
N LYS A 143 16.29 -10.20 6.28
CA LYS A 143 17.37 -9.39 5.70
C LYS A 143 17.78 -9.86 4.30
N LYS A 144 17.80 -11.18 4.05
CA LYS A 144 18.10 -11.75 2.72
C LYS A 144 17.11 -11.30 1.63
N CYS A 145 15.96 -10.76 2.01
CA CYS A 145 15.02 -10.14 1.06
C CYS A 145 15.41 -8.71 0.64
N GLY A 146 16.56 -8.19 1.10
CA GLY A 146 17.07 -6.88 0.71
C GLY A 146 16.51 -5.70 1.50
N VAL A 147 15.84 -5.96 2.63
CA VAL A 147 15.22 -4.92 3.47
C VAL A 147 16.20 -4.21 4.40
N GLY A 148 17.42 -4.74 4.54
CA GLY A 148 18.49 -4.16 5.36
C GLY A 148 18.11 -4.04 6.84
N TYR A 149 18.39 -2.89 7.45
CA TYR A 149 18.13 -2.60 8.87
C TYR A 149 16.65 -2.65 9.27
N ARG A 150 15.73 -2.73 8.30
CA ARG A 150 14.27 -2.77 8.54
C ARG A 150 13.77 -4.18 8.92
N ALA A 151 14.60 -5.20 8.78
CA ALA A 151 14.21 -6.58 9.08
C ALA A 151 13.70 -6.77 10.53
N PRO A 152 14.31 -6.21 11.58
CA PRO A 152 13.76 -6.26 12.94
C PRO A 152 12.40 -5.59 13.04
N PHE A 153 12.18 -4.46 12.38
CA PHE A 153 10.91 -3.73 12.39
C PHE A 153 9.79 -4.55 11.74
N ILE A 154 10.07 -5.16 10.58
CA ILE A 154 9.14 -6.05 9.87
C ILE A 154 8.74 -7.22 10.77
N LYS A 155 9.71 -7.89 11.41
CA LYS A 155 9.45 -8.99 12.33
C LYS A 155 8.59 -8.54 13.51
N GLN A 156 8.94 -7.41 14.13
CA GLN A 156 8.22 -6.90 15.30
C GLN A 156 6.80 -6.45 14.94
N ALA A 157 6.61 -5.72 13.85
CA ALA A 157 5.30 -5.36 13.34
C ALA A 157 4.42 -6.60 13.13
N SER A 158 4.97 -7.64 12.49
CA SER A 158 4.27 -8.90 12.27
C SER A 158 3.90 -9.60 13.58
N LYS A 159 4.80 -9.64 14.57
CA LYS A 159 4.50 -10.18 15.90
C LYS A 159 3.38 -9.41 16.61
N MET A 160 3.37 -8.08 16.52
CA MET A 160 2.33 -7.26 17.14
C MET A 160 0.94 -7.55 16.55
N ILE A 161 0.85 -7.83 15.26
CA ILE A 161 -0.40 -8.27 14.62
C ILE A 161 -0.82 -9.65 15.11
N VAL A 162 0.09 -10.64 15.11
CA VAL A 162 -0.19 -12.00 15.57
C VAL A 162 -0.65 -12.02 17.02
N LEU A 163 -0.01 -11.23 17.87
CA LEU A 163 -0.37 -11.09 19.30
C LEU A 163 -1.59 -10.19 19.54
N LYS A 164 -2.29 -9.75 18.47
CA LYS A 164 -3.47 -8.87 18.53
C LYS A 164 -3.23 -7.54 19.26
N LYS A 165 -1.97 -7.12 19.46
CA LYS A 165 -1.63 -5.80 20.01
C LYS A 165 -2.02 -4.67 19.05
N ILE A 166 -2.03 -4.96 17.74
CA ILE A 166 -2.54 -4.11 16.68
C ILE A 166 -3.68 -4.84 15.98
N ASN A 167 -4.84 -4.19 15.89
CA ASN A 167 -6.02 -4.73 15.24
C ASN A 167 -6.48 -3.77 14.14
N PHE A 168 -6.27 -4.14 12.89
CA PHE A 168 -6.63 -3.30 11.73
C PHE A 168 -8.12 -2.99 11.65
N LYS A 169 -9.00 -3.93 12.02
CA LYS A 169 -10.46 -3.70 12.03
C LYS A 169 -10.85 -2.62 13.05
N TYR A 170 -10.18 -2.59 14.19
CA TYR A 170 -10.36 -1.54 15.19
C TYR A 170 -9.84 -0.19 14.67
N LEU A 171 -8.61 -0.17 14.11
CA LEU A 171 -7.98 1.04 13.57
C LEU A 171 -8.78 1.65 12.41
N GLU A 172 -9.45 0.83 11.61
CA GLU A 172 -10.33 1.33 10.56
C GLU A 172 -11.57 2.05 11.12
N LYS A 173 -12.06 1.63 12.31
CA LYS A 173 -13.29 2.16 12.91
C LYS A 173 -13.06 3.36 13.86
N CYS A 174 -11.98 3.38 14.64
CA CYS A 174 -11.67 4.50 15.54
C CYS A 174 -11.32 5.78 14.74
N ASP A 175 -11.25 6.93 15.39
CA ASP A 175 -10.85 8.17 14.74
C ASP A 175 -9.38 8.14 14.27
N TYR A 176 -9.01 9.12 13.43
CA TYR A 176 -7.68 9.20 12.85
C TYR A 176 -6.58 9.40 13.89
N GLN A 177 -6.80 10.25 14.89
CA GLN A 177 -5.78 10.57 15.90
C GLN A 177 -5.47 9.35 16.76
N GLU A 178 -6.50 8.63 17.18
CA GLU A 178 -6.33 7.38 17.90
C GLU A 178 -5.65 6.31 17.05
N ALA A 179 -6.08 6.14 15.79
CA ALA A 179 -5.47 5.21 14.87
C ALA A 179 -3.98 5.52 14.65
N LYS A 180 -3.64 6.80 14.44
CA LYS A 180 -2.26 7.26 14.27
C LYS A 180 -1.41 6.99 15.51
N LYS A 181 -1.90 7.35 16.69
CA LYS A 181 -1.22 7.08 17.98
C LYS A 181 -0.92 5.58 18.15
N LYS A 182 -1.90 4.72 17.87
CA LYS A 182 -1.74 3.27 18.00
C LYS A 182 -0.77 2.67 16.98
N ILE A 183 -0.75 3.16 15.74
CA ILE A 183 0.12 2.61 14.71
C ILE A 183 1.57 3.08 14.87
N CYS A 184 1.79 4.29 15.40
CA CYS A 184 3.13 4.84 15.67
C CYS A 184 3.87 4.12 16.79
N VAL A 185 3.23 3.27 17.62
CA VAL A 185 3.93 2.45 18.61
C VAL A 185 4.70 1.29 17.98
N ILE A 186 4.46 1.00 16.70
CA ILE A 186 5.15 -0.05 15.97
C ILE A 186 6.56 0.46 15.60
N PRO A 187 7.64 -0.24 16.00
CA PRO A 187 9.00 0.16 15.64
C PRO A 187 9.18 0.29 14.12
N GLY A 188 9.81 1.39 13.70
CA GLY A 188 10.03 1.70 12.29
C GLY A 188 8.86 2.45 11.62
N ILE A 189 7.80 2.77 12.37
CA ILE A 189 6.68 3.59 11.89
C ILE A 189 6.71 4.96 12.56
N GLY A 190 7.15 5.98 11.83
CA GLY A 190 6.99 7.39 12.20
C GLY A 190 5.72 7.99 11.59
N ASN A 191 5.50 9.31 11.82
CA ASN A 191 4.29 10.01 11.39
C ASN A 191 3.95 9.83 9.90
N LYS A 192 4.94 10.02 9.00
CA LYS A 192 4.75 9.88 7.55
C LYS A 192 4.32 8.46 7.15
N VAL A 193 5.00 7.45 7.72
CA VAL A 193 4.68 6.04 7.43
C VAL A 193 3.30 5.67 7.97
N ALA A 194 2.96 6.15 9.17
CA ALA A 194 1.64 5.98 9.76
C ALA A 194 0.55 6.57 8.84
N ASP A 195 0.74 7.80 8.37
CA ASP A 195 -0.23 8.45 7.47
C ASP A 195 -0.39 7.69 6.15
N CYS A 196 0.70 7.17 5.57
CA CYS A 196 0.60 6.30 4.39
C CYS A 196 -0.25 5.04 4.65
N ILE A 197 -0.03 4.36 5.78
CA ILE A 197 -0.78 3.16 6.13
C ILE A 197 -2.25 3.48 6.36
N LEU A 198 -2.53 4.54 7.10
CA LEU A 198 -3.86 5.00 7.44
C LEU A 198 -4.65 5.40 6.18
N LEU A 199 -4.03 6.19 5.29
CA LEU A 199 -4.64 6.65 4.06
C LEU A 199 -4.90 5.51 3.07
N PHE A 200 -3.87 4.70 2.80
CA PHE A 200 -3.90 3.74 1.71
C PHE A 200 -4.47 2.37 2.09
N SER A 201 -4.76 2.12 3.38
CA SER A 201 -5.32 0.82 3.78
C SER A 201 -6.42 0.86 4.83
N LEU A 202 -6.48 1.89 5.68
CA LEU A 202 -7.41 1.96 6.82
C LEU A 202 -8.49 3.04 6.66
N ASN A 203 -8.67 3.54 5.44
CA ASN A 203 -9.74 4.46 5.08
C ASN A 203 -9.76 5.79 5.87
N LYS A 204 -8.60 6.23 6.39
CA LYS A 204 -8.43 7.52 7.05
C LYS A 204 -8.07 8.57 6.00
N LEU A 205 -9.09 9.13 5.34
CA LEU A 205 -8.91 10.04 4.20
C LEU A 205 -8.43 11.43 4.61
N GLU A 206 -8.50 11.75 5.88
CA GLU A 206 -7.92 12.93 6.50
C GLU A 206 -6.39 12.84 6.71
N ALA A 207 -5.80 11.63 6.56
CA ALA A 207 -4.36 11.44 6.68
C ALA A 207 -3.63 12.12 5.52
N PHE A 208 -2.57 12.86 5.83
CA PHE A 208 -1.77 13.61 4.87
C PHE A 208 -0.28 13.26 5.03
N PRO A 209 0.23 12.26 4.27
CA PRO A 209 1.63 11.83 4.37
C PRO A 209 2.59 12.92 3.88
N LEU A 210 3.29 13.56 4.81
CA LEU A 210 4.33 14.55 4.51
C LEU A 210 5.66 13.85 4.21
N ASP A 211 5.94 13.60 2.95
CA ASP A 211 7.26 13.18 2.49
C ASP A 211 8.08 14.36 1.94
N THR A 212 9.32 14.09 1.56
CA THR A 212 10.23 15.11 1.03
C THR A 212 9.71 15.79 -0.24
N TRP A 213 8.92 15.11 -1.06
CA TRP A 213 8.31 15.68 -2.26
C TRP A 213 7.14 16.60 -1.90
N MET A 214 6.29 16.15 -0.97
CA MET A 214 5.16 16.95 -0.50
C MET A 214 5.66 18.25 0.19
N ILE A 215 6.70 18.15 1.03
CA ILE A 215 7.31 19.33 1.65
C ILE A 215 7.79 20.31 0.58
N LYS A 216 8.53 19.86 -0.44
CA LYS A 216 8.99 20.73 -1.54
C LYS A 216 7.85 21.38 -2.33
N ILE A 217 6.72 20.66 -2.50
CA ILE A 217 5.54 21.21 -3.16
C ILE A 217 4.92 22.32 -2.30
N LEU A 218 4.77 22.07 -1.00
CA LEU A 218 4.23 23.06 -0.07
C LEU A 218 5.12 24.31 -0.02
N GLU A 219 6.43 24.17 0.14
CA GLU A 219 7.38 25.30 0.16
C GLU A 219 7.40 26.10 -1.14
N LYS A 220 7.10 25.45 -2.28
CA LYS A 220 7.15 26.09 -3.58
C LYS A 220 5.86 26.84 -3.94
N TYR A 221 4.72 26.36 -3.48
CA TYR A 221 3.43 26.82 -3.98
C TYR A 221 2.51 27.39 -2.90
N TYR A 222 2.84 27.17 -1.63
CA TYR A 222 2.10 27.63 -0.44
C TYR A 222 3.01 28.26 0.61
#